data_fc0a318abfe40669e24fe08aa54084c0
#
_entry.id   fc0a318abfe40669e24fe08aa54084c0
#
_cell.length_a   1.000
_cell.length_b   1.000
_cell.length_c   1.000
_cell.angle_alpha   90.00
_cell.angle_beta   90.00
_cell.angle_gamma   90.00
#
_symmetry.space_group_name_H-M   'P 1'
#
loop_
_entity.id
_entity.type
_entity.pdbx_description
1 polymer ?
#
loop_
_entity_poly.entity_id
_entity_poly.type
_entity_poly.pdbx_seq_one_letter_code
_entity_poly.pdbx_strand_id
1 'polypeptide(L)'
;VGGSQRKGHAVTVFDGRGILLDVEGTTSSIAFVYDVLFAHAKAQVGDFLMAHAADPTVRAAALGIAAAVGLPPTDPATPEGRTRVALAAIDLMNRDIKDTSLKALQGMIWRSGFESGTLVAHVFDDVPPALAQWADSGLDVRIYSSGSIEAQKLFFGHTAAGDLTPLLRGHYDTTTGPKREAASYAAIAVDMRLEPRQILFVSDVG
;
A
#
# COMPACT_ATOMS: atom_id res chain seq x y z
N VAL A 1 10.26 -20.02 42.82
CA VAL A 1 9.16 -20.56 42.01
C VAL A 1 8.40 -19.33 41.48
N GLY A 2 8.78 -18.84 40.31
CA GLY A 2 8.14 -17.70 39.65
C GLY A 2 7.25 -18.22 38.53
N GLY A 3 5.94 -18.25 38.78
CA GLY A 3 4.95 -18.60 37.76
C GLY A 3 4.86 -17.51 36.70
N SER A 4 5.32 -17.80 35.48
CA SER A 4 5.06 -16.98 34.31
C SER A 4 3.57 -17.08 33.98
N GLN A 5 2.80 -16.05 34.31
CA GLN A 5 1.43 -15.91 33.83
C GLN A 5 1.49 -15.65 32.32
N ARG A 6 1.16 -16.64 31.54
CA ARG A 6 0.80 -16.45 30.11
C ARG A 6 -0.42 -15.54 30.08
N LYS A 7 -0.26 -14.32 29.60
CA LYS A 7 -1.39 -13.44 29.27
C LYS A 7 -2.22 -14.20 28.22
N GLY A 8 -3.39 -14.68 28.63
CA GLY A 8 -4.33 -15.29 27.71
C GLY A 8 -4.73 -14.27 26.65
N HIS A 9 -4.52 -14.57 25.41
CA HIS A 9 -5.02 -13.77 24.30
C HIS A 9 -6.53 -13.88 24.33
N ALA A 10 -7.22 -12.75 24.44
CA ALA A 10 -8.67 -12.71 24.34
C ALA A 10 -9.02 -13.15 22.90
N VAL A 11 -9.74 -14.25 22.78
CA VAL A 11 -10.27 -14.70 21.47
C VAL A 11 -11.49 -13.83 21.19
N THR A 12 -11.42 -13.01 20.15
CA THR A 12 -12.58 -12.27 19.65
C THR A 12 -13.44 -13.22 18.83
N VAL A 13 -14.64 -13.51 19.31
CA VAL A 13 -15.64 -14.26 18.54
C VAL A 13 -16.38 -13.28 17.66
N PHE A 14 -16.27 -13.46 16.35
CA PHE A 14 -16.94 -12.66 15.34
C PHE A 14 -17.84 -13.55 14.49
N ASP A 15 -19.14 -13.24 14.46
CA ASP A 15 -20.18 -13.96 13.73
C ASP A 15 -20.63 -13.25 12.44
N GLY A 16 -19.86 -12.24 12.03
CA GLY A 16 -20.12 -11.47 10.80
C GLY A 16 -19.68 -12.20 9.53
N ARG A 17 -19.75 -11.49 8.41
CA ARG A 17 -19.51 -12.04 7.07
C ARG A 17 -18.41 -11.33 6.30
N GLY A 18 -17.95 -10.18 6.78
CA GLY A 18 -16.92 -9.36 6.15
C GLY A 18 -15.78 -9.06 7.09
N ILE A 19 -14.56 -9.07 6.55
CA ILE A 19 -13.35 -8.63 7.24
C ILE A 19 -12.70 -7.55 6.40
N LEU A 20 -12.41 -6.42 7.01
CA LEU A 20 -11.71 -5.32 6.41
C LEU A 20 -10.37 -5.17 7.13
N LEU A 21 -9.27 -5.24 6.39
CA LEU A 21 -7.91 -5.24 6.94
C LEU A 21 -7.16 -3.97 6.56
N ASP A 22 -6.49 -3.39 7.52
CA ASP A 22 -5.43 -2.42 7.29
C ASP A 22 -4.14 -3.12 6.84
N VAL A 23 -3.18 -2.36 6.33
CA VAL A 23 -1.88 -2.89 5.88
C VAL A 23 -0.79 -2.56 6.88
N GLU A 24 -0.44 -1.28 7.00
CA GLU A 24 0.67 -0.82 7.81
C GLU A 24 0.41 -1.06 9.32
N GLY A 25 1.26 -1.82 9.97
CA GLY A 25 1.12 -2.19 11.40
C GLY A 25 0.12 -3.31 11.67
N THR A 26 -0.66 -3.75 10.66
CA THR A 26 -1.73 -4.74 10.81
C THR A 26 -1.44 -6.04 10.07
N THR A 27 -1.28 -6.01 8.74
CA THR A 27 -0.91 -7.18 7.94
C THR A 27 0.56 -7.21 7.60
N SER A 28 1.24 -6.06 7.68
CA SER A 28 2.67 -5.89 7.46
C SER A 28 3.27 -4.91 8.46
N SER A 29 4.58 -4.98 8.67
CA SER A 29 5.26 -4.02 9.54
C SER A 29 5.32 -2.63 8.92
N ILE A 30 5.16 -1.60 9.75
CA ILE A 30 5.37 -0.20 9.33
C ILE A 30 6.79 -0.02 8.79
N ALA A 31 7.78 -0.66 9.43
CA ALA A 31 9.18 -0.62 9.01
C ALA A 31 9.38 -1.08 7.56
N PHE A 32 8.64 -2.09 7.10
CA PHE A 32 8.74 -2.54 5.71
C PHE A 32 8.39 -1.42 4.71
N VAL A 33 7.37 -0.62 5.00
CA VAL A 33 6.96 0.49 4.12
C VAL A 33 8.06 1.55 4.05
N TYR A 34 8.61 1.96 5.20
CA TYR A 34 9.61 3.04 5.25
C TYR A 34 11.02 2.58 4.86
N ASP A 35 11.45 1.43 5.39
CA ASP A 35 12.84 0.97 5.28
C ASP A 35 13.08 0.15 4.00
N VAL A 36 12.02 -0.39 3.38
CA VAL A 36 12.14 -1.18 2.14
C VAL A 36 11.48 -0.46 0.97
N LEU A 37 10.16 -0.22 0.99
CA LEU A 37 9.47 0.34 -0.18
C LEU A 37 9.91 1.77 -0.50
N PHE A 38 9.90 2.68 0.49
CA PHE A 38 10.34 4.05 0.25
C PHE A 38 11.84 4.14 0.00
N ALA A 39 12.65 3.34 0.69
CA ALA A 39 14.09 3.28 0.43
C ALA A 39 14.39 2.81 -0.99
N HIS A 40 13.68 1.76 -1.47
CA HIS A 40 13.79 1.28 -2.84
C HIS A 40 13.40 2.37 -3.85
N ALA A 41 12.26 3.04 -3.65
CA ALA A 41 11.83 4.12 -4.55
C ALA A 41 12.85 5.26 -4.62
N LYS A 42 13.42 5.68 -3.48
CA LYS A 42 14.47 6.70 -3.43
C LYS A 42 15.75 6.28 -4.16
N ALA A 43 16.15 5.02 -4.01
CA ALA A 43 17.34 4.49 -4.66
C ALA A 43 17.17 4.34 -6.17
N GLN A 44 15.97 3.97 -6.62
CA GLN A 44 15.71 3.64 -8.03
C GLN A 44 15.18 4.80 -8.87
N VAL A 45 14.72 5.91 -8.27
CA VAL A 45 14.03 6.99 -9.00
C VAL A 45 14.86 7.57 -10.16
N GLY A 46 16.15 7.74 -9.98
CA GLY A 46 17.05 8.29 -11.03
C GLY A 46 17.18 7.34 -12.22
N ASP A 47 17.49 6.09 -11.96
CA ASP A 47 17.67 5.04 -12.98
C ASP A 47 16.34 4.73 -13.67
N PHE A 48 15.22 4.70 -12.92
CA PHE A 48 13.90 4.49 -13.46
C PHE A 48 13.49 5.61 -14.44
N LEU A 49 13.69 6.88 -14.07
CA LEU A 49 13.45 8.01 -14.95
C LEU A 49 14.33 7.97 -16.21
N MET A 50 15.56 7.48 -16.10
CA MET A 50 16.46 7.33 -17.24
C MET A 50 15.97 6.22 -18.19
N ALA A 51 15.63 5.06 -17.65
CA ALA A 51 15.18 3.89 -18.44
C ALA A 51 13.84 4.13 -19.12
N HIS A 52 12.95 4.90 -18.49
CA HIS A 52 11.57 5.11 -18.97
C HIS A 52 11.29 6.56 -19.41
N ALA A 53 12.31 7.33 -19.81
CA ALA A 53 12.18 8.74 -20.21
C ALA A 53 11.20 8.98 -21.36
N ALA A 54 11.00 8.00 -22.23
CA ALA A 54 10.08 8.06 -23.36
C ALA A 54 8.62 7.70 -23.01
N ASP A 55 8.37 7.08 -21.84
CA ASP A 55 7.02 6.68 -21.41
C ASP A 55 6.18 7.91 -21.07
N PRO A 56 5.02 8.10 -21.72
CA PRO A 56 4.16 9.25 -21.46
C PRO A 56 3.67 9.34 -20.00
N THR A 57 3.44 8.21 -19.34
CA THR A 57 2.97 8.15 -17.95
C THR A 57 4.06 8.58 -16.98
N VAL A 58 5.30 8.12 -17.22
CA VAL A 58 6.46 8.54 -16.44
C VAL A 58 6.74 10.03 -16.64
N ARG A 59 6.65 10.51 -17.88
CA ARG A 59 6.80 11.95 -18.19
C ARG A 59 5.73 12.79 -17.50
N ALA A 60 4.47 12.37 -17.51
CA ALA A 60 3.39 13.08 -16.83
C ALA A 60 3.63 13.15 -15.32
N ALA A 61 4.03 12.05 -14.69
CA ALA A 61 4.38 12.01 -13.27
C ALA A 61 5.57 12.94 -12.96
N ALA A 62 6.62 12.90 -13.79
CA ALA A 62 7.80 13.76 -13.63
C ALA A 62 7.46 15.26 -13.71
N LEU A 63 6.63 15.67 -14.68
CA LEU A 63 6.17 17.05 -14.83
C LEU A 63 5.29 17.47 -13.65
N GLY A 64 4.42 16.58 -13.16
CA GLY A 64 3.58 16.88 -11.98
C GLY A 64 4.42 17.07 -10.72
N ILE A 65 5.45 16.25 -10.50
CA ILE A 65 6.40 16.41 -9.39
C ILE A 65 7.13 17.75 -9.49
N ALA A 66 7.65 18.09 -10.69
CA ALA A 66 8.31 19.38 -10.89
C ALA A 66 7.38 20.56 -10.56
N ALA A 67 6.14 20.49 -10.99
CA ALA A 67 5.12 21.51 -10.70
C ALA A 67 4.80 21.61 -9.18
N ALA A 68 4.69 20.46 -8.51
CA ALA A 68 4.39 20.40 -7.07
C ALA A 68 5.44 21.11 -6.20
N VAL A 69 6.70 21.15 -6.65
CA VAL A 69 7.79 21.85 -5.94
C VAL A 69 8.15 23.21 -6.55
N GLY A 70 7.36 23.70 -7.53
CA GLY A 70 7.57 24.98 -8.15
C GLY A 70 8.79 25.07 -9.08
N LEU A 71 9.28 23.95 -9.61
CA LEU A 71 10.32 23.95 -10.62
C LEU A 71 9.77 24.51 -11.95
N PRO A 72 10.61 25.22 -12.73
CA PRO A 72 10.25 25.59 -14.08
C PRO A 72 9.96 24.33 -14.92
N PRO A 73 9.26 24.45 -16.06
CA PRO A 73 9.02 23.34 -16.98
C PRO A 73 10.32 22.57 -17.23
N THR A 74 10.35 21.32 -16.77
CA THR A 74 11.57 20.51 -16.70
C THR A 74 11.35 19.28 -17.56
N ASP A 75 12.12 19.13 -18.67
CA ASP A 75 12.01 17.95 -19.52
C ASP A 75 12.76 16.77 -18.90
N PRO A 76 12.05 15.72 -18.44
CA PRO A 76 12.68 14.52 -17.86
C PRO A 76 13.47 13.70 -18.90
N ALA A 77 13.38 14.02 -20.17
CA ALA A 77 14.21 13.37 -21.19
C ALA A 77 15.66 13.86 -21.16
N THR A 78 15.93 15.04 -20.59
CA THR A 78 17.29 15.57 -20.45
C THR A 78 17.98 15.08 -19.16
N PRO A 79 19.32 14.90 -19.14
CA PRO A 79 20.04 14.52 -17.92
C PRO A 79 19.78 15.48 -16.74
N GLU A 80 19.82 16.78 -16.98
CA GLU A 80 19.58 17.80 -15.98
C GLU A 80 18.13 17.75 -15.47
N GLY A 81 17.15 17.55 -16.37
CA GLY A 81 15.76 17.43 -16.03
C GLY A 81 15.50 16.21 -15.15
N ARG A 82 16.06 15.05 -15.49
CA ARG A 82 15.94 13.83 -14.66
C ARG A 82 16.53 14.05 -13.28
N THR A 83 17.71 14.63 -13.17
CA THR A 83 18.34 14.90 -11.88
C THR A 83 17.46 15.80 -11.01
N ARG A 84 16.90 16.89 -11.58
CA ARG A 84 16.03 17.80 -10.85
C ARG A 84 14.76 17.11 -10.36
N VAL A 85 14.11 16.32 -11.23
CA VAL A 85 12.89 15.57 -10.85
C VAL A 85 13.19 14.51 -9.81
N ALA A 86 14.30 13.77 -9.95
CA ALA A 86 14.70 12.76 -8.97
C ALA A 86 14.94 13.38 -7.57
N LEU A 87 15.67 14.50 -7.50
CA LEU A 87 15.89 15.22 -6.25
C LEU A 87 14.58 15.76 -5.64
N ALA A 88 13.69 16.29 -6.47
CA ALA A 88 12.38 16.75 -6.02
C ALA A 88 11.52 15.59 -5.47
N ALA A 89 11.51 14.45 -6.16
CA ALA A 89 10.80 13.25 -5.70
C ALA A 89 11.35 12.75 -4.36
N ILE A 90 12.68 12.72 -4.20
CA ILE A 90 13.34 12.33 -2.94
C ILE A 90 13.00 13.31 -1.81
N ASP A 91 12.98 14.62 -2.07
CA ASP A 91 12.60 15.63 -1.07
C ASP A 91 11.14 15.44 -0.61
N LEU A 92 10.21 15.25 -1.55
CA LEU A 92 8.82 14.98 -1.23
C LEU A 92 8.65 13.70 -0.39
N MET A 93 9.39 12.62 -0.73
CA MET A 93 9.39 11.39 0.05
C MET A 93 9.97 11.56 1.45
N ASN A 94 11.04 12.35 1.60
CA ASN A 94 11.65 12.63 2.90
C ASN A 94 10.73 13.43 3.82
N ARG A 95 9.90 14.28 3.26
CA ARG A 95 8.93 15.12 3.97
C ARG A 95 7.56 14.46 4.12
N ASP A 96 7.41 13.22 3.68
CA ASP A 96 6.14 12.46 3.68
C ASP A 96 4.97 13.21 2.99
N ILE A 97 5.27 13.97 1.93
CA ILE A 97 4.25 14.71 1.18
C ILE A 97 3.44 13.75 0.32
N LYS A 98 2.11 13.80 0.47
CA LYS A 98 1.17 12.92 -0.26
C LYS A 98 0.76 13.54 -1.61
N ASP A 99 1.72 13.69 -2.51
CA ASP A 99 1.47 14.20 -3.87
C ASP A 99 1.01 13.09 -4.82
N THR A 100 0.05 13.38 -5.69
CA THR A 100 -0.54 12.41 -6.62
C THR A 100 0.47 11.91 -7.67
N SER A 101 1.30 12.82 -8.21
CA SER A 101 2.30 12.49 -9.21
C SER A 101 3.46 11.69 -8.61
N LEU A 102 3.84 12.02 -7.35
CA LEU A 102 4.79 11.22 -6.60
C LEU A 102 4.27 9.81 -6.35
N LYS A 103 3.02 9.66 -5.92
CA LYS A 103 2.40 8.33 -5.71
C LYS A 103 2.38 7.51 -7.01
N ALA A 104 2.09 8.14 -8.14
CA ALA A 104 2.10 7.48 -9.45
C ALA A 104 3.51 6.99 -9.80
N LEU A 105 4.53 7.82 -9.64
CA LEU A 105 5.93 7.45 -9.90
C LEU A 105 6.40 6.34 -8.97
N GLN A 106 6.12 6.44 -7.67
CA GLN A 106 6.41 5.39 -6.70
C GLN A 106 5.76 4.06 -7.08
N GLY A 107 4.48 4.08 -7.48
CA GLY A 107 3.75 2.89 -7.91
C GLY A 107 4.41 2.20 -9.10
N MET A 108 4.88 2.97 -10.09
CA MET A 108 5.60 2.42 -11.25
C MET A 108 6.97 1.81 -10.86
N ILE A 109 7.72 2.47 -9.97
CA ILE A 109 9.00 1.95 -9.46
C ILE A 109 8.78 0.67 -8.65
N TRP A 110 7.80 0.63 -7.76
CA TRP A 110 7.48 -0.57 -6.99
C TRP A 110 7.02 -1.72 -7.87
N ARG A 111 6.20 -1.45 -8.89
CA ARG A 111 5.80 -2.46 -9.89
C ARG A 111 7.04 -3.10 -10.51
N SER A 112 7.97 -2.29 -11.03
CA SER A 112 9.22 -2.79 -11.60
C SER A 112 10.03 -3.62 -10.60
N GLY A 113 10.10 -3.19 -9.32
CA GLY A 113 10.78 -3.91 -8.26
C GLY A 113 10.14 -5.25 -7.93
N PHE A 114 8.81 -5.32 -7.86
CA PHE A 114 8.08 -6.56 -7.60
C PHE A 114 8.15 -7.52 -8.79
N GLU A 115 7.92 -7.04 -10.00
CA GLU A 115 7.96 -7.86 -11.23
C GLU A 115 9.35 -8.44 -11.51
N SER A 116 10.43 -7.71 -11.15
CA SER A 116 11.80 -8.21 -11.25
C SER A 116 12.21 -9.13 -10.09
N GLY A 117 11.39 -9.25 -9.05
CA GLY A 117 11.72 -9.99 -7.83
C GLY A 117 12.74 -9.28 -6.91
N THR A 118 13.11 -8.03 -7.21
CA THR A 118 13.98 -7.21 -6.34
C THR A 118 13.26 -6.80 -5.05
N LEU A 119 11.93 -6.61 -5.13
CA LEU A 119 11.06 -6.43 -3.98
C LEU A 119 10.26 -7.71 -3.73
N VAL A 120 10.19 -8.09 -2.46
CA VAL A 120 9.30 -9.14 -1.95
C VAL A 120 8.54 -8.55 -0.78
N ALA A 121 7.21 -8.57 -0.84
CA ALA A 121 6.39 -7.96 0.19
C ALA A 121 6.43 -8.77 1.49
N HIS A 122 6.61 -8.04 2.60
CA HIS A 122 6.52 -8.60 3.94
C HIS A 122 5.06 -8.65 4.38
N VAL A 123 4.66 -9.79 4.91
CA VAL A 123 3.44 -9.95 5.73
C VAL A 123 3.81 -10.69 7.01
N PHE A 124 3.07 -10.43 8.09
CA PHE A 124 3.28 -11.19 9.32
C PHE A 124 2.92 -12.66 9.12
N ASP A 125 3.58 -13.55 9.86
CA ASP A 125 3.48 -15.02 9.67
C ASP A 125 2.07 -15.58 9.88
N ASP A 126 1.23 -14.90 10.65
CA ASP A 126 -0.16 -15.27 10.93
C ASP A 126 -1.14 -14.80 9.83
N VAL A 127 -0.74 -13.89 8.97
CA VAL A 127 -1.61 -13.31 7.93
C VAL A 127 -1.97 -14.32 6.84
N PRO A 128 -1.03 -15.03 6.20
CA PRO A 128 -1.39 -15.99 5.14
C PRO A 128 -2.33 -17.10 5.62
N PRO A 129 -2.09 -17.77 6.76
CA PRO A 129 -3.01 -18.80 7.24
C PRO A 129 -4.37 -18.23 7.68
N ALA A 130 -4.41 -17.01 8.23
CA ALA A 130 -5.67 -16.36 8.59
C ALA A 130 -6.51 -16.04 7.34
N LEU A 131 -5.90 -15.47 6.29
CA LEU A 131 -6.57 -15.19 5.02
C LEU A 131 -7.14 -16.47 4.39
N ALA A 132 -6.37 -17.55 4.37
CA ALA A 132 -6.81 -18.83 3.84
C ALA A 132 -8.02 -19.38 4.65
N GLN A 133 -7.93 -19.39 5.97
CA GLN A 133 -9.00 -19.85 6.85
C GLN A 133 -10.29 -19.03 6.66
N TRP A 134 -10.19 -17.71 6.54
CA TRP A 134 -11.34 -16.83 6.34
C TRP A 134 -11.98 -17.04 4.97
N ALA A 135 -11.16 -17.17 3.92
CA ALA A 135 -11.64 -17.47 2.58
C ALA A 135 -12.36 -18.84 2.52
N ASP A 136 -11.80 -19.88 3.13
CA ASP A 136 -12.39 -21.22 3.22
C ASP A 136 -13.71 -21.21 4.02
N SER A 137 -13.82 -20.30 5.01
CA SER A 137 -15.06 -20.08 5.78
C SER A 137 -16.09 -19.22 5.03
N GLY A 138 -15.78 -18.78 3.82
CA GLY A 138 -16.67 -18.00 2.96
C GLY A 138 -16.79 -16.53 3.35
N LEU A 139 -15.90 -16.01 4.21
CA LEU A 139 -15.88 -14.60 4.57
C LEU A 139 -15.42 -13.72 3.40
N ASP A 140 -15.99 -12.52 3.29
CA ASP A 140 -15.57 -11.49 2.34
C ASP A 140 -14.42 -10.69 2.97
N VAL A 141 -13.18 -11.00 2.58
CA VAL A 141 -11.99 -10.32 3.09
C VAL A 141 -11.53 -9.27 2.10
N ARG A 142 -11.40 -8.03 2.57
CA ARG A 142 -10.95 -6.90 1.75
C ARG A 142 -9.92 -6.05 2.49
N ILE A 143 -9.15 -5.28 1.71
CA ILE A 143 -8.13 -4.38 2.23
C ILE A 143 -8.65 -2.94 2.22
N TYR A 144 -8.32 -2.18 3.26
CA TYR A 144 -8.53 -0.74 3.31
C TYR A 144 -7.28 -0.05 3.86
N SER A 145 -6.49 0.55 2.97
CA SER A 145 -5.21 1.20 3.29
C SER A 145 -5.11 2.58 2.63
N SER A 146 -4.20 3.41 3.11
CA SER A 146 -3.84 4.70 2.47
C SER A 146 -3.04 4.53 1.17
N GLY A 147 -2.42 3.37 0.96
CA GLY A 147 -1.80 2.98 -0.30
C GLY A 147 -2.83 2.80 -1.41
N SER A 148 -2.49 3.15 -2.66
CA SER A 148 -3.40 2.98 -3.79
C SER A 148 -3.79 1.51 -3.98
N ILE A 149 -5.00 1.27 -4.52
CA ILE A 149 -5.50 -0.08 -4.83
C ILE A 149 -4.47 -0.86 -5.66
N GLU A 150 -3.81 -0.20 -6.60
CA GLU A 150 -2.78 -0.82 -7.42
C GLU A 150 -1.56 -1.24 -6.60
N ALA A 151 -1.07 -0.37 -5.70
CA ALA A 151 0.03 -0.70 -4.80
C ALA A 151 -0.32 -1.86 -3.86
N GLN A 152 -1.57 -1.90 -3.36
CA GLN A 152 -2.07 -3.00 -2.52
C GLN A 152 -2.06 -4.34 -3.29
N LYS A 153 -2.52 -4.34 -4.55
CA LYS A 153 -2.52 -5.55 -5.41
C LYS A 153 -1.10 -6.03 -5.71
N LEU A 154 -0.19 -5.11 -6.01
CA LEU A 154 1.23 -5.44 -6.18
C LEU A 154 1.82 -6.05 -4.91
N PHE A 155 1.54 -5.44 -3.77
CA PHE A 155 2.01 -5.88 -2.47
C PHE A 155 1.55 -7.30 -2.16
N PHE A 156 0.24 -7.56 -2.15
CA PHE A 156 -0.30 -8.89 -1.82
C PHE A 156 -0.05 -9.93 -2.90
N GLY A 157 0.21 -9.53 -4.14
CA GLY A 157 0.57 -10.42 -5.24
C GLY A 157 2.02 -10.92 -5.21
N HIS A 158 2.90 -10.26 -4.41
CA HIS A 158 4.34 -10.56 -4.41
C HIS A 158 4.89 -10.76 -2.99
N THR A 159 4.16 -11.49 -2.15
CA THR A 159 4.61 -11.75 -0.78
C THR A 159 5.61 -12.92 -0.71
N ALA A 160 6.36 -13.00 0.39
CA ALA A 160 7.22 -14.16 0.67
C ALA A 160 6.41 -15.48 0.79
N ALA A 161 5.10 -15.39 1.09
CA ALA A 161 4.19 -16.54 1.13
C ALA A 161 3.54 -16.84 -0.23
N GLY A 162 3.93 -16.13 -1.30
CA GLY A 162 3.35 -16.22 -2.63
C GLY A 162 2.28 -15.16 -2.90
N ASP A 163 1.46 -15.40 -3.92
CA ASP A 163 0.34 -14.52 -4.29
C ASP A 163 -0.86 -14.75 -3.36
N LEU A 164 -1.17 -13.75 -2.54
CA LEU A 164 -2.31 -13.75 -1.63
C LEU A 164 -3.56 -13.06 -2.21
N THR A 165 -3.47 -12.46 -3.40
CA THR A 165 -4.60 -11.73 -4.03
C THR A 165 -5.84 -12.60 -4.27
N PRO A 166 -5.74 -13.93 -4.57
CA PRO A 166 -6.92 -14.76 -4.73
C PRO A 166 -7.76 -14.91 -3.45
N LEU A 167 -7.18 -14.63 -2.28
CA LEU A 167 -7.86 -14.69 -0.98
C LEU A 167 -8.59 -13.38 -0.63
N LEU A 168 -8.38 -12.32 -1.42
CA LEU A 168 -8.92 -10.98 -1.20
C LEU A 168 -10.00 -10.66 -2.23
N ARG A 169 -11.20 -10.29 -1.78
CA ARG A 169 -12.33 -9.98 -2.65
C ARG A 169 -12.39 -8.51 -3.10
N GLY A 170 -11.60 -7.64 -2.50
CA GLY A 170 -11.60 -6.22 -2.86
C GLY A 170 -10.57 -5.39 -2.14
N HIS A 171 -10.43 -4.17 -2.63
CA HIS A 171 -9.47 -3.20 -2.12
C HIS A 171 -10.10 -1.81 -2.07
N TYR A 172 -9.83 -1.07 -1.01
CA TYR A 172 -10.22 0.32 -0.83
C TYR A 172 -9.02 1.16 -0.47
N ASP A 173 -8.99 2.39 -0.95
CA ASP A 173 -7.97 3.37 -0.64
C ASP A 173 -8.59 4.73 -0.28
N THR A 174 -7.79 5.80 -0.26
CA THR A 174 -8.25 7.15 0.07
C THR A 174 -9.28 7.73 -0.90
N THR A 175 -9.50 7.12 -2.07
CA THR A 175 -10.56 7.52 -2.99
C THR A 175 -11.95 7.11 -2.50
N THR A 176 -12.04 6.07 -1.66
CA THR A 176 -13.27 5.69 -0.96
C THR A 176 -13.62 6.67 0.16
N GLY A 177 -12.61 7.32 0.73
CA GLY A 177 -12.70 8.30 1.81
C GLY A 177 -11.60 8.13 2.86
N PRO A 178 -11.49 9.07 3.82
CA PRO A 178 -10.54 8.97 4.92
C PRO A 178 -10.93 7.89 5.93
N LYS A 179 -9.96 7.13 6.46
CA LYS A 179 -10.19 6.11 7.50
C LYS A 179 -10.81 6.66 8.80
N ARG A 180 -10.76 7.96 9.04
CA ARG A 180 -11.32 8.61 10.24
C ARG A 180 -12.79 9.01 10.09
N GLU A 181 -13.39 8.81 8.92
CA GLU A 181 -14.76 9.22 8.63
C GLU A 181 -15.68 8.00 8.57
N ALA A 182 -16.77 8.03 9.34
CA ALA A 182 -17.78 6.99 9.34
C ALA A 182 -18.43 6.78 7.96
N ALA A 183 -18.51 7.85 7.15
CA ALA A 183 -19.03 7.79 5.79
C ALA A 183 -18.24 6.83 4.88
N SER A 184 -16.90 6.74 5.06
CA SER A 184 -16.06 5.82 4.31
C SER A 184 -16.44 4.36 4.59
N TYR A 185 -16.66 4.02 5.84
CA TYR A 185 -17.07 2.66 6.25
C TYR A 185 -18.51 2.34 5.81
N ALA A 186 -19.41 3.33 5.83
CA ALA A 186 -20.75 3.16 5.30
C ALA A 186 -20.71 2.85 3.79
N ALA A 187 -19.89 3.57 3.02
CA ALA A 187 -19.72 3.31 1.59
C ALA A 187 -19.14 1.90 1.34
N ILE A 188 -18.13 1.48 2.12
CA ILE A 188 -17.57 0.14 2.06
C ILE A 188 -18.63 -0.92 2.38
N ALA A 189 -19.44 -0.73 3.41
CA ALA A 189 -20.48 -1.68 3.79
C ALA A 189 -21.54 -1.84 2.67
N VAL A 190 -21.91 -0.75 2.01
CA VAL A 190 -22.81 -0.78 0.85
C VAL A 190 -22.19 -1.58 -0.30
N ASP A 191 -20.92 -1.34 -0.63
CA ASP A 191 -20.22 -2.05 -1.70
C ASP A 191 -20.03 -3.55 -1.37
N MET A 192 -19.78 -3.90 -0.11
CA MET A 192 -19.73 -5.27 0.38
C MET A 192 -21.13 -5.93 0.43
N ARG A 193 -22.20 -5.14 0.33
CA ARG A 193 -23.60 -5.60 0.52
C ARG A 193 -23.82 -6.27 1.87
N LEU A 194 -23.22 -5.71 2.89
CA LEU A 194 -23.29 -6.18 4.27
C LEU A 194 -23.74 -5.04 5.18
N GLU A 195 -24.44 -5.41 6.27
CA GLU A 195 -24.69 -4.46 7.35
C GLU A 195 -23.36 -4.13 8.06
N PRO A 196 -23.13 -2.88 8.52
CA PRO A 196 -21.88 -2.50 9.20
C PRO A 196 -21.49 -3.43 10.36
N ARG A 197 -22.48 -3.92 11.13
CA ARG A 197 -22.26 -4.88 12.25
C ARG A 197 -21.77 -6.25 11.80
N GLN A 198 -21.86 -6.58 10.50
CA GLN A 198 -21.39 -7.83 9.93
C GLN A 198 -19.95 -7.69 9.39
N ILE A 199 -19.32 -6.54 9.56
CA ILE A 199 -17.97 -6.27 9.08
C ILE A 199 -17.06 -6.00 10.29
N LEU A 200 -15.98 -6.75 10.42
CA LEU A 200 -14.91 -6.49 11.36
C LEU A 200 -13.81 -5.69 10.66
N PHE A 201 -13.49 -4.52 11.17
CA PHE A 201 -12.27 -3.80 10.76
C PHE A 201 -11.14 -4.12 11.72
N VAL A 202 -10.02 -4.56 11.17
CA VAL A 202 -8.79 -4.87 11.92
C VAL A 202 -7.73 -3.84 11.54
N SER A 203 -7.26 -3.10 12.52
CA SER A 203 -6.24 -2.05 12.37
C SER A 203 -5.44 -1.95 13.68
N ASP A 204 -4.16 -1.56 13.57
CA ASP A 204 -3.30 -1.22 14.72
C ASP A 204 -3.63 0.17 15.30
N VAL A 205 -4.37 0.98 14.57
CA VAL A 205 -4.82 2.32 15.00
C VAL A 205 -6.23 2.24 15.55
N GLY A 206 -6.39 2.53 16.86
CA GLY A 206 -7.67 2.62 17.54
C GLY A 206 -8.33 3.97 17.40
#